data_a1ea8370d418944328e358f8e04be43e
#
_entry.id   a1ea8370d418944328e358f8e04be43e
#
_cell.length_a   1.000
_cell.length_b   1.000
_cell.length_c   1.000
_cell.angle_alpha   90.00
_cell.angle_beta   90.00
_cell.angle_gamma   90.00
#
_symmetry.space_group_name_H-M   'P 1'
#
loop_
_entity.id
_entity.type
_entity.pdbx_description
1 polymer ?
#
loop_
_entity_poly.entity_id
_entity_poly.type
_entity_poly.pdbx_seq_one_letter_code
_entity_poly.pdbx_strand_id
1 'polypeptide(L)'
;MGELTTAKRIMMIALLVVLWGISWPIYKVALQFTPPLLFAGLRTLLGGLLLGAILLPRWKRIRWKENWRVYAISGVFNVVLFYGLQTVGLMYVPSGLFSVLVYLQPVLVGIFAWMWLGEAMSGLKVTGLVIGFLGVAAVSVGGFSGHVAVAGVVIAIITAVSWALGTVYVKKVNQRVDSLWLIAFQCTLGGIVLTGAGTVTESWSDIVWNVPYVSGLVFGIVLGISLSWLLYFTLVNSGDASKVASYTFLVPVISVFVSSLVLREAITAFLLIGLVLIGLSIYLVNRRARVVQQA
;
A
#
# COMPACT_ATOMS: atom_id res chain seq x y z
N MET A 1 -14.11 16.16 9.72
CA MET A 1 -12.89 15.80 10.48
C MET A 1 -12.08 17.08 10.63
N GLY A 2 -11.66 17.45 11.87
CA GLY A 2 -10.83 18.64 12.08
C GLY A 2 -9.49 18.53 11.33
N GLU A 3 -8.87 19.68 11.01
CA GLU A 3 -7.55 19.70 10.37
C GLU A 3 -6.52 18.96 11.22
N LEU A 4 -5.78 18.05 10.58
CA LEU A 4 -4.69 17.34 11.25
C LEU A 4 -3.56 18.32 11.55
N THR A 5 -3.14 18.42 12.81
CA THR A 5 -1.94 19.18 13.17
C THR A 5 -0.71 18.59 12.48
N THR A 6 0.28 19.41 12.19
CA THR A 6 1.52 18.98 11.53
C THR A 6 2.21 17.82 12.29
N ALA A 7 2.27 17.92 13.62
CA ALA A 7 2.85 16.86 14.45
C ALA A 7 2.12 15.54 14.32
N LYS A 8 0.78 15.55 14.35
CA LYS A 8 -0.05 14.35 14.19
C LYS A 8 0.12 13.73 12.80
N ARG A 9 0.21 14.57 11.75
CA ARG A 9 0.45 14.12 10.38
C ARG A 9 1.81 13.40 10.25
N ILE A 10 2.88 14.01 10.77
CA ILE A 10 4.23 13.42 10.75
C ILE A 10 4.24 12.08 11.50
N MET A 11 3.64 12.02 12.69
CA MET A 11 3.55 10.79 13.47
C MET A 11 2.79 9.69 12.73
N MET A 12 1.67 10.01 12.08
CA MET A 12 0.89 9.05 11.30
C MET A 12 1.66 8.54 10.07
N ILE A 13 2.41 9.42 9.38
CA ILE A 13 3.27 9.04 8.25
C ILE A 13 4.39 8.12 8.73
N ALA A 14 5.09 8.48 9.79
CA ALA A 14 6.16 7.67 10.36
C ALA A 14 5.66 6.27 10.77
N LEU A 15 4.53 6.23 11.49
CA LEU A 15 3.92 4.97 11.91
C LEU A 15 3.52 4.12 10.71
N LEU A 16 2.86 4.69 9.71
CA LEU A 16 2.45 4.00 8.49
C LEU A 16 3.65 3.40 7.74
N VAL A 17 4.71 4.19 7.55
CA VAL A 17 5.92 3.76 6.83
C VAL A 17 6.62 2.62 7.58
N VAL A 18 6.72 2.73 8.90
CA VAL A 18 7.30 1.66 9.74
C VAL A 18 6.45 0.40 9.66
N LEU A 19 5.13 0.49 9.85
CA LEU A 19 4.23 -0.67 9.81
C LEU A 19 4.29 -1.39 8.46
N TRP A 20 4.24 -0.65 7.35
CA TRP A 20 4.34 -1.26 6.03
C TRP A 20 5.75 -1.77 5.73
N GLY A 21 6.80 -1.07 6.20
CA GLY A 21 8.18 -1.51 6.03
C GLY A 21 8.47 -2.83 6.72
N ILE A 22 8.05 -2.99 7.97
CA ILE A 22 8.26 -4.23 8.73
C ILE A 22 7.29 -5.36 8.30
N SER A 23 6.17 -5.03 7.64
CA SER A 23 5.22 -6.04 7.21
C SER A 23 5.80 -7.02 6.18
N TRP A 24 6.69 -6.55 5.28
CA TRP A 24 7.29 -7.39 4.26
C TRP A 24 8.10 -8.57 4.82
N PRO A 25 9.09 -8.35 5.72
CA PRO A 25 9.82 -9.47 6.32
C PRO A 25 8.92 -10.37 7.17
N ILE A 26 7.96 -9.82 7.92
CA ILE A 26 7.00 -10.61 8.71
C ILE A 26 6.16 -11.52 7.80
N TYR A 27 5.62 -10.97 6.71
CA TYR A 27 4.82 -11.78 5.77
C TYR A 27 5.66 -12.82 5.03
N LYS A 28 6.92 -12.50 4.68
CA LYS A 28 7.83 -13.46 4.06
C LYS A 28 8.06 -14.67 4.95
N VAL A 29 8.17 -14.47 6.25
CA VAL A 29 8.27 -15.58 7.23
C VAL A 29 6.96 -16.35 7.32
N ALA A 30 5.82 -15.66 7.44
CA ALA A 30 4.50 -16.31 7.54
C ALA A 30 4.17 -17.15 6.29
N LEU A 31 4.52 -16.65 5.09
CA LEU A 31 4.29 -17.34 3.80
C LEU A 31 5.08 -18.66 3.63
N GLN A 32 6.03 -18.96 4.50
CA GLN A 32 6.66 -20.29 4.52
C GLN A 32 5.74 -21.37 5.08
N PHE A 33 4.64 -20.99 5.73
CA PHE A 33 3.74 -21.85 6.48
C PHE A 33 2.29 -21.79 5.98
N THR A 34 2.02 -21.12 4.87
CA THR A 34 0.65 -20.92 4.37
C THR A 34 0.65 -20.59 2.89
N PRO A 35 -0.37 -21.05 2.15
CA PRO A 35 -0.61 -20.61 0.78
C PRO A 35 -0.86 -19.10 0.70
N PRO A 36 -0.36 -18.45 -0.35
CA PRO A 36 -0.33 -16.99 -0.42
C PRO A 36 -1.70 -16.31 -0.53
N LEU A 37 -2.63 -16.83 -1.34
CA LEU A 37 -3.96 -16.22 -1.49
C LEU A 37 -4.81 -16.40 -0.23
N LEU A 38 -4.73 -17.56 0.42
CA LEU A 38 -5.39 -17.80 1.71
C LEU A 38 -4.86 -16.85 2.77
N PHE A 39 -3.54 -16.65 2.84
CA PHE A 39 -2.96 -15.68 3.78
C PHE A 39 -3.41 -14.24 3.49
N ALA A 40 -3.37 -13.82 2.22
CA ALA A 40 -3.80 -12.48 1.81
C ALA A 40 -5.30 -12.27 2.08
N GLY A 41 -6.12 -13.27 1.77
CA GLY A 41 -7.57 -13.27 2.01
C GLY A 41 -7.92 -13.21 3.50
N LEU A 42 -7.36 -14.11 4.30
CA LEU A 42 -7.64 -14.17 5.74
C LEU A 42 -7.28 -12.86 6.47
N ARG A 43 -6.08 -12.32 6.23
CA ARG A 43 -5.66 -11.09 6.90
C ARG A 43 -6.52 -9.88 6.50
N THR A 44 -6.95 -9.81 5.23
CA THR A 44 -7.78 -8.70 4.76
C THR A 44 -9.23 -8.85 5.22
N LEU A 45 -9.79 -10.06 5.14
CA LEU A 45 -11.14 -10.37 5.62
C LEU A 45 -11.27 -10.10 7.12
N LEU A 46 -10.39 -10.70 7.92
CA LEU A 46 -10.44 -10.53 9.37
C LEU A 46 -10.10 -9.10 9.80
N GLY A 47 -9.19 -8.42 9.08
CA GLY A 47 -8.91 -7.00 9.31
C GLY A 47 -10.10 -6.10 9.01
N GLY A 48 -10.82 -6.37 7.92
CA GLY A 48 -12.07 -5.65 7.58
C GLY A 48 -13.18 -5.91 8.60
N LEU A 49 -13.36 -7.16 9.03
CA LEU A 49 -14.33 -7.53 10.07
C LEU A 49 -13.99 -6.91 11.43
N LEU A 50 -12.72 -6.87 11.80
CA LEU A 50 -12.25 -6.20 13.02
C LEU A 50 -12.60 -4.72 13.01
N LEU A 51 -12.31 -4.03 11.90
CA LEU A 51 -12.70 -2.62 11.73
C LEU A 51 -14.21 -2.45 11.78
N GLY A 52 -14.96 -3.32 11.09
CA GLY A 52 -16.43 -3.32 11.13
C GLY A 52 -16.97 -3.49 12.54
N ALA A 53 -16.42 -4.42 13.33
CA ALA A 53 -16.81 -4.63 14.72
C ALA A 53 -16.55 -3.39 15.60
N ILE A 54 -15.39 -2.74 15.45
CA ILE A 54 -15.06 -1.50 16.16
C ILE A 54 -16.02 -0.36 15.77
N LEU A 55 -16.48 -0.35 14.52
CA LEU A 55 -17.36 0.69 13.99
C LEU A 55 -18.86 0.43 14.21
N LEU A 56 -19.26 -0.72 14.78
CA LEU A 56 -20.65 -1.08 15.04
C LEU A 56 -21.47 0.03 15.72
N PRO A 57 -20.96 0.79 16.71
CA PRO A 57 -21.72 1.90 17.30
C PRO A 57 -22.12 2.99 16.29
N ARG A 58 -21.46 3.03 15.12
CA ARG A 58 -21.70 3.98 14.04
C ARG A 58 -22.38 3.36 12.82
N TRP A 59 -23.05 2.20 12.98
CA TRP A 59 -23.65 1.43 11.89
C TRP A 59 -24.62 2.23 11.01
N LYS A 60 -25.31 3.22 11.56
CA LYS A 60 -26.24 4.11 10.82
C LYS A 60 -25.55 4.88 9.67
N ARG A 61 -24.21 5.00 9.68
CA ARG A 61 -23.42 5.67 8.63
C ARG A 61 -23.12 4.79 7.42
N ILE A 62 -23.44 3.50 7.47
CA ILE A 62 -23.11 2.53 6.40
C ILE A 62 -23.78 2.91 5.09
N ARG A 63 -25.08 3.27 5.11
CA ARG A 63 -25.90 3.56 3.91
C ARG A 63 -25.66 2.54 2.79
N TRP A 64 -25.83 1.26 3.12
CA TRP A 64 -25.47 0.15 2.23
C TRP A 64 -26.14 0.26 0.85
N LYS A 65 -27.45 0.54 0.81
CA LYS A 65 -28.19 0.63 -0.46
C LYS A 65 -27.62 1.69 -1.42
N GLU A 66 -27.06 2.78 -0.90
CA GLU A 66 -26.51 3.87 -1.67
C GLU A 66 -25.03 3.61 -2.04
N ASN A 67 -24.28 2.94 -1.16
CA ASN A 67 -22.82 2.93 -1.22
C ASN A 67 -22.18 1.56 -1.54
N TRP A 68 -22.95 0.47 -1.68
CA TRP A 68 -22.39 -0.87 -1.90
C TRP A 68 -21.47 -0.95 -3.13
N ARG A 69 -21.81 -0.23 -4.22
CA ARG A 69 -20.95 -0.15 -5.42
C ARG A 69 -19.61 0.51 -5.11
N VAL A 70 -19.61 1.55 -4.27
CA VAL A 70 -18.40 2.25 -3.85
C VAL A 70 -17.50 1.31 -3.05
N TYR A 71 -18.08 0.57 -2.10
CA TYR A 71 -17.35 -0.42 -1.31
C TYR A 71 -16.78 -1.54 -2.17
N ALA A 72 -17.58 -2.07 -3.12
CA ALA A 72 -17.16 -3.13 -4.03
C ALA A 72 -16.03 -2.66 -4.98
N ILE A 73 -16.18 -1.51 -5.63
CA ILE A 73 -15.16 -0.95 -6.53
C ILE A 73 -13.85 -0.71 -5.76
N SER A 74 -13.94 -0.11 -4.57
CA SER A 74 -12.76 0.11 -3.73
C SER A 74 -12.11 -1.22 -3.31
N GLY A 75 -12.91 -2.23 -2.95
CA GLY A 75 -12.43 -3.59 -2.62
C GLY A 75 -11.74 -4.26 -3.79
N VAL A 76 -12.27 -4.12 -5.01
CA VAL A 76 -11.64 -4.65 -6.22
C VAL A 76 -10.25 -4.04 -6.42
N PHE A 77 -10.13 -2.72 -6.43
CA PHE A 77 -8.85 -2.06 -6.71
C PHE A 77 -7.83 -2.18 -5.57
N ASN A 78 -8.24 -1.91 -4.33
CA ASN A 78 -7.31 -1.85 -3.19
C ASN A 78 -7.04 -3.20 -2.53
N VAL A 79 -7.85 -4.23 -2.79
CA VAL A 79 -7.70 -5.54 -2.15
C VAL A 79 -7.55 -6.65 -3.18
N VAL A 80 -8.57 -6.90 -4.01
CA VAL A 80 -8.55 -8.05 -4.92
C VAL A 80 -7.42 -7.93 -5.94
N LEU A 81 -7.38 -6.84 -6.70
CA LEU A 81 -6.35 -6.65 -7.72
C LEU A 81 -4.99 -6.36 -7.08
N PHE A 82 -4.94 -5.49 -6.06
CA PHE A 82 -3.67 -5.16 -5.42
C PHE A 82 -3.04 -6.38 -4.74
N TYR A 83 -3.69 -7.00 -3.76
CA TYR A 83 -3.10 -8.13 -3.03
C TYR A 83 -3.11 -9.43 -3.82
N GLY A 84 -4.17 -9.70 -4.61
CA GLY A 84 -4.25 -10.91 -5.41
C GLY A 84 -3.18 -10.94 -6.50
N LEU A 85 -3.05 -9.87 -7.30
CA LEU A 85 -2.03 -9.79 -8.35
C LEU A 85 -0.62 -9.70 -7.76
N GLN A 86 -0.44 -9.03 -6.60
CA GLN A 86 0.84 -8.99 -5.91
C GLN A 86 1.34 -10.40 -5.59
N THR A 87 0.48 -11.25 -5.06
CA THR A 87 0.83 -12.62 -4.67
C THR A 87 1.15 -13.48 -5.89
N VAL A 88 0.32 -13.41 -6.92
CA VAL A 88 0.54 -14.15 -8.18
C VAL A 88 1.80 -13.65 -8.89
N GLY A 89 2.00 -12.34 -8.95
CA GLY A 89 3.14 -11.74 -9.66
C GLY A 89 4.51 -12.12 -9.06
N LEU A 90 4.58 -12.32 -7.75
CA LEU A 90 5.80 -12.76 -7.07
C LEU A 90 6.26 -14.18 -7.49
N MET A 91 5.40 -14.97 -8.12
CA MET A 91 5.79 -16.27 -8.69
C MET A 91 6.56 -16.16 -10.01
N TYR A 92 6.51 -15.01 -10.69
CA TYR A 92 7.04 -14.81 -12.03
C TYR A 92 8.29 -13.92 -12.09
N VAL A 93 8.56 -13.14 -11.05
CA VAL A 93 9.73 -12.24 -10.99
C VAL A 93 10.30 -12.15 -9.58
N PRO A 94 11.59 -11.82 -9.44
CA PRO A 94 12.21 -11.58 -8.15
C PRO A 94 11.48 -10.50 -7.34
N SER A 95 11.36 -10.71 -6.03
CA SER A 95 10.62 -9.81 -5.13
C SER A 95 11.12 -8.36 -5.15
N GLY A 96 12.44 -8.17 -5.32
CA GLY A 96 13.03 -6.83 -5.45
C GLY A 96 12.53 -6.09 -6.68
N LEU A 97 12.55 -6.74 -7.86
CA LEU A 97 12.04 -6.15 -9.09
C LEU A 97 10.52 -5.91 -9.00
N PHE A 98 9.76 -6.89 -8.45
CA PHE A 98 8.32 -6.75 -8.27
C PHE A 98 8.00 -5.53 -7.40
N SER A 99 8.70 -5.37 -6.28
CA SER A 99 8.49 -4.24 -5.37
C SER A 99 8.76 -2.89 -6.06
N VAL A 100 9.87 -2.77 -6.81
CA VAL A 100 10.16 -1.52 -7.57
C VAL A 100 9.02 -1.17 -8.50
N LEU A 101 8.53 -2.14 -9.27
CA LEU A 101 7.44 -1.90 -10.22
C LEU A 101 6.13 -1.51 -9.51
N VAL A 102 5.82 -2.11 -8.36
CA VAL A 102 4.65 -1.74 -7.55
C VAL A 102 4.81 -0.33 -6.98
N TYR A 103 6.01 0.07 -6.58
CA TYR A 103 6.28 1.43 -6.10
C TYR A 103 6.34 2.50 -7.21
N LEU A 104 5.99 2.15 -8.45
CA LEU A 104 5.53 3.12 -9.45
C LEU A 104 4.20 3.80 -9.02
N GLN A 105 3.48 3.20 -8.08
CA GLN A 105 2.19 3.68 -7.57
C GLN A 105 2.19 5.17 -7.17
N PRO A 106 3.15 5.76 -6.44
CA PRO A 106 3.10 7.18 -6.12
C PRO A 106 3.18 8.10 -7.34
N VAL A 107 3.90 7.68 -8.38
CA VAL A 107 3.94 8.42 -9.65
C VAL A 107 2.57 8.39 -10.31
N LEU A 108 1.95 7.21 -10.37
CA LEU A 108 0.60 7.03 -10.93
C LEU A 108 -0.46 7.77 -10.12
N VAL A 109 -0.38 7.77 -8.78
CA VAL A 109 -1.27 8.60 -7.94
C VAL A 109 -1.11 10.08 -8.27
N GLY A 110 0.12 10.54 -8.49
CA GLY A 110 0.37 11.92 -8.93
C GLY A 110 -0.38 12.25 -10.22
N ILE A 111 -0.25 11.39 -11.23
CA ILE A 111 -0.90 11.55 -12.53
C ILE A 111 -2.43 11.50 -12.40
N PHE A 112 -2.98 10.47 -11.75
CA PHE A 112 -4.41 10.31 -11.61
C PHE A 112 -5.05 11.37 -10.70
N ALA A 113 -4.35 11.83 -9.66
CA ALA A 113 -4.82 12.92 -8.82
C ALA A 113 -4.86 14.25 -9.57
N TRP A 114 -3.89 14.51 -10.45
CA TRP A 114 -3.94 15.63 -11.36
C TRP A 114 -5.13 15.55 -12.32
N MET A 115 -5.34 14.39 -12.97
CA MET A 115 -6.41 14.21 -13.96
C MET A 115 -7.82 14.25 -13.35
N TRP A 116 -8.01 13.66 -12.15
CA TRP A 116 -9.36 13.40 -11.61
C TRP A 116 -9.71 14.15 -10.33
N LEU A 117 -8.72 14.65 -9.60
CA LEU A 117 -8.93 15.41 -8.37
C LEU A 117 -8.56 16.89 -8.51
N GLY A 118 -8.01 17.30 -9.67
CA GLY A 118 -7.56 18.67 -9.89
C GLY A 118 -6.34 19.07 -9.05
N GLU A 119 -5.55 18.10 -8.57
CA GLU A 119 -4.31 18.41 -7.87
C GLU A 119 -3.29 19.05 -8.82
N ALA A 120 -2.64 20.12 -8.36
CA ALA A 120 -1.61 20.79 -9.17
C ALA A 120 -0.44 19.83 -9.47
N MET A 121 -0.02 19.79 -10.74
CA MET A 121 1.13 19.02 -11.21
C MET A 121 2.23 20.01 -11.66
N SER A 122 3.07 20.43 -10.71
CA SER A 122 4.21 21.29 -11.02
C SER A 122 5.40 20.47 -11.52
N GLY A 123 6.32 21.11 -12.28
CA GLY A 123 7.55 20.46 -12.72
C GLY A 123 8.37 19.88 -11.55
N LEU A 124 8.43 20.58 -10.41
CA LEU A 124 9.09 20.08 -9.20
C LEU A 124 8.44 18.78 -8.67
N LYS A 125 7.11 18.70 -8.73
CA LYS A 125 6.37 17.52 -8.29
C LYS A 125 6.65 16.33 -9.22
N VAL A 126 6.65 16.55 -10.53
CA VAL A 126 7.01 15.52 -11.54
C VAL A 126 8.43 15.03 -11.31
N THR A 127 9.40 15.94 -11.25
CA THR A 127 10.81 15.62 -11.00
C THR A 127 10.97 14.83 -9.67
N GLY A 128 10.30 15.30 -8.61
CA GLY A 128 10.33 14.60 -7.33
C GLY A 128 9.79 13.18 -7.40
N LEU A 129 8.66 12.95 -8.06
CA LEU A 129 8.08 11.61 -8.23
C LEU A 129 9.00 10.68 -9.03
N VAL A 130 9.62 11.17 -10.11
CA VAL A 130 10.58 10.39 -10.92
C VAL A 130 11.83 10.06 -10.10
N ILE A 131 12.40 11.03 -9.38
CA ILE A 131 13.56 10.80 -8.51
C ILE A 131 13.23 9.77 -7.41
N GLY A 132 12.03 9.84 -6.82
CA GLY A 132 11.59 8.86 -5.81
C GLY A 132 11.50 7.45 -6.36
N PHE A 133 10.96 7.29 -7.55
CA PHE A 133 10.91 6.00 -8.22
C PHE A 133 12.33 5.44 -8.49
N LEU A 134 13.24 6.28 -8.99
CA LEU A 134 14.65 5.91 -9.19
C LEU A 134 15.34 5.57 -7.86
N GLY A 135 15.00 6.26 -6.78
CA GLY A 135 15.48 5.95 -5.43
C GLY A 135 15.05 4.57 -4.96
N VAL A 136 13.77 4.21 -5.16
CA VAL A 136 13.28 2.84 -4.85
C VAL A 136 13.97 1.80 -5.72
N ALA A 137 14.19 2.08 -7.01
CA ALA A 137 14.94 1.20 -7.90
C ALA A 137 16.34 0.95 -7.38
N ALA A 138 17.05 2.00 -6.95
CA ALA A 138 18.41 1.90 -6.38
C ALA A 138 18.42 1.03 -5.10
N VAL A 139 17.51 1.26 -4.15
CA VAL A 139 17.40 0.45 -2.91
C VAL A 139 17.21 -1.04 -3.22
N SER A 140 16.52 -1.36 -4.29
CA SER A 140 16.12 -2.74 -4.63
C SER A 140 17.09 -3.46 -5.57
N VAL A 141 18.22 -2.85 -5.96
CA VAL A 141 19.21 -3.45 -6.92
C VAL A 141 19.62 -4.86 -6.53
N GLY A 142 19.83 -5.14 -5.24
CA GLY A 142 20.17 -6.48 -4.75
C GLY A 142 19.09 -7.55 -4.97
N GLY A 143 17.85 -7.14 -5.24
CA GLY A 143 16.72 -8.05 -5.47
C GLY A 143 16.44 -8.33 -6.95
N PHE A 144 17.30 -7.90 -7.90
CA PHE A 144 17.08 -8.10 -9.34
C PHE A 144 17.65 -9.44 -9.88
N SER A 145 18.29 -10.22 -9.03
CA SER A 145 18.81 -11.54 -9.42
C SER A 145 17.66 -12.54 -9.61
N GLY A 146 17.70 -13.30 -10.71
CA GLY A 146 16.74 -14.37 -11.00
C GLY A 146 16.06 -14.26 -12.36
N HIS A 147 15.15 -15.20 -12.62
CA HIS A 147 14.38 -15.23 -13.87
C HIS A 147 13.32 -14.13 -13.90
N VAL A 148 13.25 -13.41 -15.01
CA VAL A 148 12.28 -12.33 -15.23
C VAL A 148 11.33 -12.72 -16.34
N ALA A 149 10.10 -13.09 -15.97
CA ALA A 149 9.05 -13.34 -16.96
C ALA A 149 8.29 -12.04 -17.28
N VAL A 150 8.03 -11.78 -18.56
CA VAL A 150 7.26 -10.61 -19.02
C VAL A 150 5.89 -10.54 -18.33
N ALA A 151 5.24 -11.68 -18.14
CA ALA A 151 3.96 -11.77 -17.43
C ALA A 151 4.04 -11.18 -16.01
N GLY A 152 5.12 -11.47 -15.25
CA GLY A 152 5.33 -10.92 -13.91
C GLY A 152 5.52 -9.41 -13.89
N VAL A 153 6.22 -8.85 -14.90
CA VAL A 153 6.37 -7.39 -15.07
C VAL A 153 5.01 -6.73 -15.34
N VAL A 154 4.22 -7.31 -16.26
CA VAL A 154 2.87 -6.80 -16.58
C VAL A 154 1.97 -6.85 -15.35
N ILE A 155 1.98 -7.96 -14.60
CA ILE A 155 1.20 -8.11 -13.36
C ILE A 155 1.63 -7.05 -12.33
N ALA A 156 2.92 -6.81 -12.14
CA ALA A 156 3.40 -5.80 -11.21
C ALA A 156 2.94 -4.38 -11.58
N ILE A 157 2.97 -4.03 -12.87
CA ILE A 157 2.47 -2.75 -13.36
C ILE A 157 0.95 -2.63 -13.13
N ILE A 158 0.18 -3.68 -13.44
CA ILE A 158 -1.27 -3.68 -13.19
C ILE A 158 -1.55 -3.55 -11.69
N THR A 159 -0.75 -4.19 -10.84
CA THR A 159 -0.83 -4.05 -9.38
C THR A 159 -0.63 -2.60 -8.94
N ALA A 160 0.40 -1.92 -9.47
CA ALA A 160 0.67 -0.51 -9.18
C ALA A 160 -0.46 0.42 -9.65
N VAL A 161 -0.96 0.19 -10.87
CA VAL A 161 -2.10 0.92 -11.46
C VAL A 161 -3.35 0.73 -10.58
N SER A 162 -3.65 -0.51 -10.21
CA SER A 162 -4.83 -0.83 -9.38
C SER A 162 -4.78 -0.10 -8.04
N TRP A 163 -3.64 -0.15 -7.35
CA TRP A 163 -3.48 0.55 -6.08
C TRP A 163 -3.60 2.07 -6.24
N ALA A 164 -3.01 2.64 -7.29
CA ALA A 164 -3.11 4.08 -7.56
C ALA A 164 -4.56 4.51 -7.86
N LEU A 165 -5.27 3.75 -8.71
CA LEU A 165 -6.69 3.98 -9.01
C LEU A 165 -7.55 3.87 -7.76
N GLY A 166 -7.35 2.84 -6.95
CA GLY A 166 -8.05 2.64 -5.68
C GLY A 166 -7.83 3.80 -4.71
N THR A 167 -6.59 4.29 -4.59
CA THR A 167 -6.24 5.44 -3.74
C THR A 167 -6.98 6.71 -4.16
N VAL A 168 -6.91 7.05 -5.46
CA VAL A 168 -7.55 8.25 -6.00
C VAL A 168 -9.08 8.13 -5.95
N TYR A 169 -9.61 6.93 -6.21
CA TYR A 169 -11.04 6.66 -6.11
C TYR A 169 -11.57 6.89 -4.69
N VAL A 170 -10.91 6.33 -3.66
CA VAL A 170 -11.30 6.54 -2.26
C VAL A 170 -11.31 8.02 -1.91
N LYS A 171 -10.30 8.77 -2.33
CA LYS A 171 -10.26 10.22 -2.11
C LYS A 171 -11.41 10.95 -2.81
N LYS A 172 -11.71 10.58 -4.06
CA LYS A 172 -12.79 11.19 -4.85
C LYS A 172 -14.16 11.00 -4.20
N VAL A 173 -14.42 9.83 -3.61
CA VAL A 173 -15.72 9.50 -3.00
C VAL A 173 -15.82 9.86 -1.52
N ASN A 174 -14.74 10.31 -0.89
CA ASN A 174 -14.65 10.57 0.55
C ASN A 174 -15.75 11.49 1.12
N GLN A 175 -16.27 12.41 0.32
CA GLN A 175 -17.37 13.31 0.76
C GLN A 175 -18.74 12.63 0.73
N ARG A 176 -18.88 11.50 0.01
CA ARG A 176 -20.17 10.80 -0.20
C ARG A 176 -20.35 9.64 0.78
N VAL A 177 -19.26 9.04 1.25
CA VAL A 177 -19.26 7.85 2.08
C VAL A 177 -18.47 8.07 3.36
N ASP A 178 -18.84 7.40 4.43
CA ASP A 178 -18.01 7.36 5.64
C ASP A 178 -16.74 6.57 5.34
N SER A 179 -15.58 7.25 5.42
CA SER A 179 -14.29 6.67 5.06
C SER A 179 -13.91 5.46 5.91
N LEU A 180 -14.34 5.41 7.16
CA LEU A 180 -14.02 4.29 8.05
C LEU A 180 -14.79 3.04 7.63
N TRP A 181 -16.08 3.18 7.31
CA TRP A 181 -16.88 2.10 6.76
C TRP A 181 -16.41 1.67 5.36
N LEU A 182 -15.94 2.63 4.55
CA LEU A 182 -15.35 2.30 3.26
C LEU A 182 -14.13 1.37 3.42
N ILE A 183 -13.21 1.67 4.36
CA ILE A 183 -12.04 0.83 4.64
C ILE A 183 -12.48 -0.56 5.14
N ALA A 184 -13.42 -0.61 6.08
CA ALA A 184 -13.92 -1.88 6.61
C ALA A 184 -14.52 -2.76 5.51
N PHE A 185 -15.42 -2.21 4.69
CA PHE A 185 -16.09 -2.97 3.64
C PHE A 185 -15.18 -3.32 2.46
N GLN A 186 -14.27 -2.44 2.03
CA GLN A 186 -13.33 -2.81 0.97
C GLN A 186 -12.44 -4.00 1.38
N CYS A 187 -11.97 -4.01 2.65
CA CYS A 187 -11.15 -5.11 3.16
C CYS A 187 -12.00 -6.39 3.35
N THR A 188 -13.23 -6.28 3.86
CA THR A 188 -14.12 -7.43 4.04
C THR A 188 -14.51 -8.03 2.70
N LEU A 189 -15.05 -7.25 1.77
CA LEU A 189 -15.50 -7.73 0.47
C LEU A 189 -14.33 -8.27 -0.37
N GLY A 190 -13.23 -7.53 -0.43
CA GLY A 190 -12.04 -7.99 -1.13
C GLY A 190 -11.41 -9.22 -0.48
N GLY A 191 -11.43 -9.29 0.85
CA GLY A 191 -10.96 -10.45 1.61
C GLY A 191 -11.82 -11.70 1.37
N ILE A 192 -13.14 -11.56 1.27
CA ILE A 192 -14.05 -12.66 0.88
C ILE A 192 -13.66 -13.19 -0.51
N VAL A 193 -13.46 -12.31 -1.49
CA VAL A 193 -13.09 -12.71 -2.85
C VAL A 193 -11.73 -13.42 -2.86
N LEU A 194 -10.71 -12.88 -2.18
CA LEU A 194 -9.38 -13.50 -2.12
C LEU A 194 -9.39 -14.84 -1.37
N THR A 195 -10.10 -14.92 -0.23
CA THR A 195 -10.23 -16.18 0.51
C THR A 195 -10.98 -17.21 -0.32
N GLY A 196 -12.05 -16.81 -1.02
CA GLY A 196 -12.79 -17.68 -1.93
C GLY A 196 -11.90 -18.17 -3.08
N ALA A 197 -11.13 -17.28 -3.72
CA ALA A 197 -10.17 -17.67 -4.75
C ALA A 197 -9.10 -18.64 -4.21
N GLY A 198 -8.52 -18.34 -3.03
CA GLY A 198 -7.58 -19.24 -2.35
C GLY A 198 -8.19 -20.60 -2.03
N THR A 199 -9.44 -20.65 -1.56
CA THR A 199 -10.14 -21.92 -1.28
C THR A 199 -10.30 -22.80 -2.53
N VAL A 200 -10.43 -22.18 -3.71
CA VAL A 200 -10.56 -22.92 -4.99
C VAL A 200 -9.21 -23.34 -5.56
N THR A 201 -8.16 -22.54 -5.37
CA THR A 201 -6.86 -22.73 -6.03
C THR A 201 -5.76 -23.25 -5.13
N GLU A 202 -5.94 -23.20 -3.81
CA GLU A 202 -4.95 -23.55 -2.80
C GLU A 202 -5.57 -24.53 -1.80
N SER A 203 -4.75 -25.20 -0.98
CA SER A 203 -5.21 -26.17 0.01
C SER A 203 -5.12 -25.60 1.44
N TRP A 204 -6.23 -25.66 2.18
CA TRP A 204 -6.28 -25.30 3.60
C TRP A 204 -5.40 -26.20 4.48
N SER A 205 -5.17 -27.46 4.06
CA SER A 205 -4.28 -28.40 4.76
C SER A 205 -2.82 -27.99 4.73
N ASP A 206 -2.43 -27.11 3.81
CA ASP A 206 -1.05 -26.61 3.69
C ASP A 206 -0.76 -25.49 4.70
N ILE A 207 -1.76 -25.07 5.46
CA ILE A 207 -1.57 -24.09 6.55
C ILE A 207 -1.02 -24.80 7.77
N VAL A 208 0.22 -24.45 8.12
CA VAL A 208 0.85 -24.90 9.37
C VAL A 208 0.60 -23.87 10.46
N TRP A 209 -0.28 -24.18 11.41
CA TRP A 209 -0.68 -23.31 12.52
C TRP A 209 0.40 -23.22 13.59
N ASN A 210 1.54 -22.64 13.26
CA ASN A 210 2.66 -22.41 14.18
C ASN A 210 2.76 -20.93 14.60
N VAL A 211 3.66 -20.64 15.55
CA VAL A 211 3.85 -19.29 16.10
C VAL A 211 4.23 -18.26 15.01
N PRO A 212 5.17 -18.54 14.08
CA PRO A 212 5.48 -17.62 12.99
C PRO A 212 4.29 -17.26 12.09
N TYR A 213 3.47 -18.25 11.72
CA TYR A 213 2.27 -18.00 10.92
C TYR A 213 1.24 -17.18 11.69
N VAL A 214 0.88 -17.62 12.90
CA VAL A 214 -0.17 -16.99 13.71
C VAL A 214 0.23 -15.55 14.05
N SER A 215 1.48 -15.31 14.46
CA SER A 215 1.97 -13.96 14.74
C SER A 215 1.95 -13.05 13.50
N GLY A 216 2.36 -13.59 12.34
CA GLY A 216 2.29 -12.88 11.06
C GLY A 216 0.85 -12.57 10.63
N LEU A 217 -0.08 -13.50 10.87
CA LEU A 217 -1.50 -13.31 10.57
C LEU A 217 -2.11 -12.25 11.49
N VAL A 218 -1.88 -12.33 12.81
CA VAL A 218 -2.39 -11.33 13.79
C VAL A 218 -1.81 -9.94 13.51
N PHE A 219 -0.49 -9.86 13.26
CA PHE A 219 0.13 -8.62 12.82
C PHE A 219 -0.55 -8.07 11.57
N GLY A 220 -0.78 -8.93 10.56
CA GLY A 220 -1.43 -8.59 9.32
C GLY A 220 -2.83 -8.03 9.53
N ILE A 221 -3.66 -8.68 10.35
CA ILE A 221 -5.03 -8.27 10.68
C ILE A 221 -5.05 -6.90 11.35
N VAL A 222 -4.30 -6.74 12.44
CA VAL A 222 -4.41 -5.58 13.32
C VAL A 222 -3.61 -4.39 12.79
N LEU A 223 -2.33 -4.60 12.52
CA LEU A 223 -1.39 -3.53 12.18
C LEU A 223 -1.25 -3.35 10.67
N GLY A 224 -1.09 -4.45 9.93
CA GLY A 224 -0.85 -4.42 8.49
C GLY A 224 -2.06 -3.99 7.66
N ILE A 225 -3.27 -4.39 8.05
CA ILE A 225 -4.51 -4.05 7.36
C ILE A 225 -5.28 -2.98 8.14
N SER A 226 -5.81 -3.30 9.33
CA SER A 226 -6.76 -2.42 10.00
C SER A 226 -6.16 -1.05 10.30
N LEU A 227 -5.04 -0.99 11.00
CA LEU A 227 -4.41 0.27 11.40
C LEU A 227 -3.77 0.98 10.20
N SER A 228 -3.04 0.25 9.36
CA SER A 228 -2.30 0.88 8.26
C SER A 228 -3.21 1.49 7.21
N TRP A 229 -4.29 0.82 6.79
CA TRP A 229 -5.27 1.40 5.86
C TRP A 229 -6.01 2.59 6.46
N LEU A 230 -6.31 2.52 7.77
CA LEU A 230 -6.90 3.64 8.50
C LEU A 230 -5.99 4.88 8.47
N LEU A 231 -4.70 4.70 8.76
CA LEU A 231 -3.70 5.76 8.70
C LEU A 231 -3.56 6.32 7.29
N TYR A 232 -3.38 5.43 6.30
CA TYR A 232 -3.17 5.82 4.91
C TYR A 232 -4.32 6.65 4.35
N PHE A 233 -5.56 6.17 4.45
CA PHE A 233 -6.70 6.90 3.93
C PHE A 233 -7.09 8.13 4.76
N THR A 234 -6.80 8.15 6.06
CA THR A 234 -6.93 9.38 6.85
C THR A 234 -5.98 10.45 6.33
N LEU A 235 -4.73 10.08 6.03
CA LEU A 235 -3.74 11.00 5.45
C LEU A 235 -4.14 11.44 4.04
N VAL A 236 -4.50 10.51 3.16
CA VAL A 236 -4.93 10.79 1.76
C VAL A 236 -6.13 11.74 1.74
N ASN A 237 -7.09 11.54 2.63
CA ASN A 237 -8.30 12.36 2.69
C ASN A 237 -8.08 13.74 3.34
N SER A 238 -6.97 13.93 4.08
CA SER A 238 -6.65 15.18 4.77
C SER A 238 -5.70 16.11 3.99
N GLY A 239 -5.20 15.70 2.82
CA GLY A 239 -4.24 16.49 2.03
C GLY A 239 -4.16 16.03 0.58
N ASP A 240 -3.13 16.44 -0.17
CA ASP A 240 -2.91 15.99 -1.54
C ASP A 240 -2.57 14.49 -1.55
N ALA A 241 -3.31 13.70 -2.35
CA ALA A 241 -3.07 12.26 -2.45
C ALA A 241 -1.65 11.94 -2.94
N SER A 242 -1.17 12.71 -3.91
CA SER A 242 0.17 12.58 -4.47
C SER A 242 1.28 12.86 -3.45
N LYS A 243 1.08 13.83 -2.55
CA LYS A 243 2.04 14.10 -1.47
C LYS A 243 2.08 12.97 -0.45
N VAL A 244 0.91 12.46 -0.07
CA VAL A 244 0.84 11.33 0.87
C VAL A 244 1.43 10.07 0.25
N ALA A 245 1.13 9.79 -1.03
CA ALA A 245 1.70 8.65 -1.74
C ALA A 245 3.23 8.74 -1.84
N SER A 246 3.83 9.92 -2.00
CA SER A 246 5.30 10.05 -2.08
C SER A 246 6.03 9.55 -0.82
N TYR A 247 5.40 9.61 0.36
CA TYR A 247 6.01 9.06 1.58
C TYR A 247 6.12 7.54 1.56
N THR A 248 5.30 6.84 0.75
CA THR A 248 5.40 5.37 0.64
C THR A 248 6.69 4.91 -0.02
N PHE A 249 7.43 5.79 -0.70
CA PHE A 249 8.80 5.49 -1.17
C PHE A 249 9.77 5.15 -0.03
N LEU A 250 9.48 5.56 1.21
CA LEU A 250 10.28 5.18 2.39
C LEU A 250 10.06 3.73 2.83
N VAL A 251 8.97 3.09 2.41
CA VAL A 251 8.62 1.73 2.85
C VAL A 251 9.69 0.71 2.42
N PRO A 252 10.18 0.66 1.17
CA PRO A 252 11.27 -0.23 0.78
C PRO A 252 12.55 0.01 1.58
N VAL A 253 12.85 1.27 1.92
CA VAL A 253 14.03 1.62 2.74
C VAL A 253 13.95 0.97 4.11
N ILE A 254 12.80 1.13 4.78
CA ILE A 254 12.56 0.51 6.09
C ILE A 254 12.58 -1.02 5.96
N SER A 255 11.97 -1.57 4.91
CA SER A 255 11.95 -3.02 4.68
C SER A 255 13.37 -3.58 4.54
N VAL A 256 14.22 -2.98 3.70
CA VAL A 256 15.62 -3.40 3.51
C VAL A 256 16.41 -3.22 4.78
N PHE A 257 16.26 -2.09 5.47
CA PHE A 257 16.96 -1.82 6.73
C PHE A 257 16.62 -2.85 7.81
N VAL A 258 15.34 -3.17 8.00
CA VAL A 258 14.91 -4.19 8.98
C VAL A 258 15.40 -5.58 8.57
N SER A 259 15.31 -5.94 7.28
CA SER A 259 15.85 -7.21 6.77
C SER A 259 17.35 -7.30 7.01
N SER A 260 18.11 -6.21 6.78
CA SER A 260 19.55 -6.15 7.03
C SER A 260 19.89 -6.38 8.52
N LEU A 261 19.16 -5.76 9.43
CA LEU A 261 19.35 -5.97 10.87
C LEU A 261 19.02 -7.41 11.32
N VAL A 262 17.92 -7.97 10.82
CA VAL A 262 17.46 -9.32 11.20
C VAL A 262 18.33 -10.41 10.56
N LEU A 263 18.72 -10.24 9.30
CA LEU A 263 19.51 -11.20 8.54
C LEU A 263 21.03 -10.92 8.59
N ARG A 264 21.45 -9.84 9.27
CA ARG A 264 22.83 -9.38 9.37
C ARG A 264 23.48 -9.10 8.02
N GLU A 265 22.71 -8.62 7.06
CA GLU A 265 23.19 -8.25 5.74
C GLU A 265 23.90 -6.89 5.78
N ALA A 266 24.93 -6.71 4.94
CA ALA A 266 25.67 -5.44 4.89
C ALA A 266 24.83 -4.32 4.29
N ILE A 267 24.90 -3.12 4.86
CA ILE A 267 24.30 -1.92 4.29
C ILE A 267 25.07 -1.56 3.02
N THR A 268 24.40 -1.60 1.89
CA THR A 268 25.02 -1.36 0.58
C THR A 268 25.06 0.13 0.24
N ALA A 269 26.00 0.53 -0.61
CA ALA A 269 26.02 1.90 -1.17
C ALA A 269 24.74 2.25 -1.92
N PHE A 270 24.09 1.27 -2.56
CA PHE A 270 22.81 1.45 -3.23
C PHE A 270 21.68 1.81 -2.29
N LEU A 271 21.66 1.24 -1.07
CA LEU A 271 20.70 1.64 -0.03
C LEU A 271 20.88 3.12 0.34
N LEU A 272 22.13 3.57 0.53
CA LEU A 272 22.43 4.97 0.88
C LEU A 272 22.06 5.93 -0.25
N ILE A 273 22.38 5.60 -1.49
CA ILE A 273 22.00 6.38 -2.68
C ILE A 273 20.50 6.49 -2.79
N GLY A 274 19.80 5.36 -2.66
CA GLY A 274 18.34 5.33 -2.72
C GLY A 274 17.69 6.17 -1.62
N LEU A 275 18.22 6.13 -0.40
CA LEU A 275 17.74 6.95 0.72
C LEU A 275 17.87 8.45 0.44
N VAL A 276 18.98 8.89 -0.12
CA VAL A 276 19.20 10.29 -0.53
C VAL A 276 18.20 10.69 -1.61
N LEU A 277 18.02 9.88 -2.65
CA LEU A 277 17.07 10.14 -3.74
C LEU A 277 15.63 10.20 -3.23
N ILE A 278 15.22 9.29 -2.35
CA ILE A 278 13.88 9.29 -1.74
C ILE A 278 13.67 10.53 -0.86
N GLY A 279 14.66 10.91 -0.05
CA GLY A 279 14.61 12.13 0.75
C GLY A 279 14.42 13.38 -0.13
N LEU A 280 15.19 13.47 -1.22
CA LEU A 280 15.07 14.56 -2.20
C LEU A 280 13.70 14.56 -2.89
N SER A 281 13.20 13.37 -3.27
CA SER A 281 11.86 13.22 -3.84
C SER A 281 10.79 13.79 -2.92
N ILE A 282 10.76 13.35 -1.66
CA ILE A 282 9.77 13.80 -0.67
C ILE A 282 9.85 15.31 -0.49
N TYR A 283 11.05 15.88 -0.43
CA TYR A 283 11.23 17.33 -0.36
C TYR A 283 10.64 18.04 -1.57
N LEU A 284 10.95 17.60 -2.79
CA LEU A 284 10.49 18.22 -4.04
C LEU A 284 8.96 18.11 -4.20
N VAL A 285 8.38 16.95 -3.94
CA VAL A 285 6.93 16.73 -4.05
C VAL A 285 6.14 17.57 -3.05
N ASN A 286 6.70 17.77 -1.84
CA ASN A 286 6.02 18.53 -0.79
C ASN A 286 6.28 20.03 -0.82
N ARG A 287 7.24 20.49 -1.61
CA ARG A 287 7.53 21.92 -1.78
C ARG A 287 6.35 22.61 -2.49
N ARG A 288 5.88 23.71 -1.93
CA ARG A 288 4.88 24.56 -2.60
C ARG A 288 5.49 25.13 -3.87
N ALA A 289 4.87 24.89 -5.02
CA ALA A 289 5.22 25.68 -6.22
C ALA A 289 4.98 27.15 -5.88
N ARG A 290 5.98 28.00 -6.08
CA ARG A 290 5.74 29.45 -6.07
C ARG A 290 4.77 29.73 -7.20
N VAL A 291 3.56 30.19 -6.85
CA VAL A 291 2.64 30.76 -7.82
C VAL A 291 3.35 32.02 -8.33
N VAL A 292 3.89 31.97 -9.53
CA VAL A 292 4.26 33.17 -10.26
C VAL A 292 2.92 33.82 -10.58
N GLN A 293 2.53 34.80 -9.80
CA GLN A 293 1.48 35.76 -10.21
C GLN A 293 1.99 36.37 -11.49
N GLN A 294 1.44 35.96 -12.61
CA GLN A 294 1.56 36.74 -13.85
C GLN A 294 0.81 38.05 -13.60
N ALA A 295 1.57 39.12 -13.53
CA ALA A 295 1.10 40.49 -13.50
C ALA A 295 0.52 40.87 -14.87
#